data_63c52f39f2e57868e7ab8da77b4c3e9f
#
_entry.id   63c52f39f2e57868e7ab8da77b4c3e9f
#
_cell.length_a   1.000
_cell.length_b   1.000
_cell.length_c   1.000
_cell.angle_alpha   90.00
_cell.angle_beta   90.00
_cell.angle_gamma   90.00
#
_symmetry.space_group_name_H-M   'P 1'
#
loop_
_entity.id
_entity.type
_entity.pdbx_description
1 polymer ?
#
loop_
_entity_poly.entity_id
_entity_poly.type
_entity_poly.pdbx_seq_one_letter_code
_entity_poly.pdbx_strand_id
1 'polypeptide(L)'
;MRLSNKLKMLRYYIALICLFLSIQNFSQNFSDLSNINFSELNESEIGLLLRRASAQGYNQFDLLKMARSQGFNQKDIEKLDKRFKSAQTIARVAESASTPLEETRLRKQWLEEIEIFRETESDVFGYEVFTGTSFLSFQSNLNIPTPEDYVLGAGDKLFIDVYGQSESYFQAEISPEGYAILENIGPVNLNGLTVENARKRLILRFKEVYSGLSSDKTFLNISVAIPRALRINIAGEVNLPGTYNFSAFNTLYNALYVAGGITEKATLRDIKLFRNNKLISSVDVYKFLTQGDSSSNVRLENNDLILVGPYTNRIIIDGEVKSPGKFEIKEDESLLDLINYSGGFSEKAFVKSIKLTRVIGGELKIVDINKEQFEFFKPINGDKFVVEPIIEKYNNRVIVNGAVYRPGTFALNSEMTVKDLVEKAEGLKSDVFFDKAYVTRTNDDYSTSTISLNLKEELKNPSFVLNEEDVLNILSVNDLSEENYIEISGEVNNPGIFPYSKNITLSDLILLAGNFKENASSSRIEINRRITSNQSDNNNISEILTFDLNKNLSTSSISIKPFDQVIVRKNPNFYTQQYA
;
A
#
# COMPACT_ATOMS: atom_id res chain seq x y z
N MET A 1 58.92 12.91 -21.08
CA MET A 1 57.94 13.81 -20.48
C MET A 1 56.93 14.44 -21.48
N ARG A 2 57.10 14.26 -22.81
CA ARG A 2 56.15 14.82 -23.84
C ARG A 2 55.06 13.84 -24.34
N LEU A 3 55.17 12.54 -24.07
CA LEU A 3 54.13 11.56 -24.47
C LEU A 3 52.96 11.45 -23.48
N SER A 4 53.18 11.73 -22.19
CA SER A 4 52.15 11.64 -21.13
C SER A 4 51.06 12.72 -21.26
N ASN A 5 51.41 13.92 -21.75
CA ASN A 5 50.45 15.01 -21.88
C ASN A 5 49.54 14.87 -23.12
N LYS A 6 50.02 14.22 -24.19
CA LYS A 6 49.18 13.93 -25.37
C LYS A 6 48.10 12.86 -25.07
N LEU A 7 48.43 11.86 -24.23
CA LEU A 7 47.45 10.85 -23.81
C LEU A 7 46.37 11.42 -22.84
N LYS A 8 46.75 12.39 -22.01
CA LYS A 8 45.76 13.08 -21.13
C LYS A 8 44.84 13.98 -21.94
N MET A 9 45.39 14.71 -22.92
CA MET A 9 44.55 15.56 -23.82
C MET A 9 43.63 14.70 -24.69
N LEU A 10 44.07 13.54 -25.17
CA LEU A 10 43.23 12.62 -25.95
C LEU A 10 42.08 12.05 -25.10
N ARG A 11 42.31 11.74 -23.81
CA ARG A 11 41.25 11.32 -22.88
C ARG A 11 40.23 12.43 -22.59
N TYR A 12 40.67 13.69 -22.48
CA TYR A 12 39.75 14.83 -22.34
C TYR A 12 38.95 15.08 -23.61
N TYR A 13 39.55 14.90 -24.80
CA TYR A 13 38.80 15.02 -26.07
C TYR A 13 37.82 13.87 -26.27
N ILE A 14 38.14 12.64 -25.88
CA ILE A 14 37.22 11.51 -25.93
C ILE A 14 36.11 11.67 -24.91
N ALA A 15 36.40 12.16 -23.70
CA ALA A 15 35.37 12.48 -22.70
C ALA A 15 34.45 13.62 -23.15
N LEU A 16 34.98 14.64 -23.82
CA LEU A 16 34.20 15.74 -24.38
C LEU A 16 33.33 15.29 -25.57
N ILE A 17 33.85 14.42 -26.43
CA ILE A 17 33.08 13.82 -27.53
C ILE A 17 32.00 12.85 -27.00
N CYS A 18 32.30 12.08 -25.96
CA CYS A 18 31.28 11.25 -25.30
C CYS A 18 30.21 12.10 -24.61
N LEU A 19 30.56 13.26 -24.01
CA LEU A 19 29.62 14.21 -23.44
C LEU A 19 28.76 14.88 -24.52
N PHE A 20 29.33 15.20 -25.69
CA PHE A 20 28.58 15.76 -26.83
C PHE A 20 27.70 14.73 -27.53
N LEU A 21 28.11 13.45 -27.58
CA LEU A 21 27.30 12.36 -28.12
C LEU A 21 26.17 11.95 -27.18
N SER A 22 26.34 12.13 -25.86
CA SER A 22 25.26 11.90 -24.90
C SER A 22 24.19 12.99 -24.91
N ILE A 23 24.51 14.21 -25.38
CA ILE A 23 23.53 15.31 -25.52
C ILE A 23 22.71 15.19 -26.82
N GLN A 24 23.20 14.47 -27.85
CA GLN A 24 22.47 14.30 -29.10
C GLN A 24 21.50 13.11 -29.14
N ASN A 25 21.54 12.21 -28.15
CA ASN A 25 20.62 11.05 -28.11
C ASN A 25 19.34 11.26 -27.28
N PHE A 26 19.04 12.46 -26.82
CA PHE A 26 17.84 12.77 -26.02
C PHE A 26 16.86 13.73 -26.70
N SER A 27 16.78 13.71 -28.03
CA SER A 27 15.58 14.20 -28.70
C SER A 27 14.83 13.01 -29.29
N GLN A 28 14.15 12.24 -28.45
CA GLN A 28 13.10 11.37 -28.93
C GLN A 28 12.05 12.25 -29.61
N ASN A 29 11.89 12.08 -30.91
CA ASN A 29 10.80 12.67 -31.67
C ASN A 29 9.49 12.03 -31.18
N PHE A 30 8.84 12.64 -30.21
CA PHE A 30 7.48 12.29 -29.77
C PHE A 30 6.43 12.72 -30.80
N SER A 31 6.68 12.44 -32.09
CA SER A 31 5.72 12.74 -33.15
C SER A 31 4.57 11.74 -33.19
N ASP A 32 4.73 10.55 -32.60
CA ASP A 32 3.75 9.48 -32.58
C ASP A 32 3.49 9.01 -31.14
N LEU A 33 2.31 9.33 -30.60
CA LEU A 33 1.88 8.97 -29.25
C LEU A 33 1.73 7.47 -29.03
N SER A 34 1.69 6.66 -30.09
CA SER A 34 1.51 5.20 -30.02
C SER A 34 2.74 4.43 -29.54
N ASN A 35 3.94 5.03 -29.61
CA ASN A 35 5.22 4.38 -29.33
C ASN A 35 5.91 4.88 -28.04
N ILE A 36 5.17 5.51 -27.14
CA ILE A 36 5.74 6.07 -25.91
C ILE A 36 5.96 4.97 -24.85
N ASN A 37 7.18 4.89 -24.32
CA ASN A 37 7.50 4.04 -23.18
C ASN A 37 7.20 4.77 -21.86
N PHE A 38 6.01 4.55 -21.31
CA PHE A 38 5.54 5.22 -20.09
C PHE A 38 6.35 4.90 -18.82
N SER A 39 7.14 3.82 -18.82
CA SER A 39 7.95 3.43 -17.65
C SER A 39 9.20 4.30 -17.45
N GLU A 40 9.69 4.94 -18.51
CA GLU A 40 10.94 5.70 -18.52
C GLU A 40 10.72 7.22 -18.42
N LEU A 41 9.47 7.70 -18.49
CA LEU A 41 9.16 9.12 -18.45
C LEU A 41 9.40 9.71 -17.06
N ASN A 42 10.13 10.83 -17.00
CA ASN A 42 10.22 11.66 -15.81
C ASN A 42 9.02 12.63 -15.68
N GLU A 43 8.87 13.33 -14.55
CA GLU A 43 7.69 14.17 -14.26
C GLU A 43 7.54 15.34 -15.26
N SER A 44 8.65 15.91 -15.72
CA SER A 44 8.63 17.02 -16.71
C SER A 44 8.21 16.52 -18.10
N GLU A 45 8.62 15.30 -18.47
CA GLU A 45 8.22 14.66 -19.73
C GLU A 45 6.74 14.27 -19.70
N ILE A 46 6.21 13.86 -18.56
CA ILE A 46 4.77 13.62 -18.36
C ILE A 46 3.97 14.92 -18.56
N GLY A 47 4.43 16.05 -18.01
CA GLY A 47 3.78 17.33 -18.23
C GLY A 47 3.75 17.76 -19.71
N LEU A 48 4.87 17.56 -20.42
CA LEU A 48 4.97 17.83 -21.86
C LEU A 48 4.09 16.87 -22.68
N LEU A 49 4.06 15.59 -22.31
CA LEU A 49 3.21 14.59 -22.92
C LEU A 49 1.72 14.96 -22.80
N LEU A 50 1.27 15.34 -21.61
CA LEU A 50 -0.11 15.75 -21.35
C LEU A 50 -0.51 16.98 -22.19
N ARG A 51 0.36 17.98 -22.30
CA ARG A 51 0.11 19.17 -23.14
C ARG A 51 0.01 18.81 -24.62
N ARG A 52 0.90 17.96 -25.13
CA ARG A 52 0.87 17.51 -26.54
C ARG A 52 -0.34 16.64 -26.84
N ALA A 53 -0.66 15.72 -25.93
CA ALA A 53 -1.84 14.86 -26.04
C ALA A 53 -3.13 15.72 -26.08
N SER A 54 -3.25 16.71 -25.19
CA SER A 54 -4.38 17.65 -25.20
C SER A 54 -4.46 18.47 -26.50
N ALA A 55 -3.33 18.90 -27.05
CA ALA A 55 -3.30 19.60 -28.34
C ALA A 55 -3.73 18.72 -29.53
N GLN A 56 -3.61 17.39 -29.40
CA GLN A 56 -4.05 16.41 -30.38
C GLN A 56 -5.44 15.81 -30.08
N GLY A 57 -6.13 16.30 -29.05
CA GLY A 57 -7.47 15.89 -28.66
C GLY A 57 -7.54 14.65 -27.75
N TYR A 58 -6.40 14.15 -27.28
CA TYR A 58 -6.35 13.05 -26.30
C TYR A 58 -6.43 13.58 -24.86
N ASN A 59 -7.18 12.87 -24.01
CA ASN A 59 -7.25 13.17 -22.60
C ASN A 59 -6.41 12.19 -21.77
N GLN A 60 -6.30 12.43 -20.46
CA GLN A 60 -5.55 11.58 -19.53
C GLN A 60 -6.02 10.11 -19.58
N PHE A 61 -7.32 9.88 -19.71
CA PHE A 61 -7.89 8.53 -19.76
C PHE A 61 -7.43 7.78 -21.02
N ASP A 62 -7.29 8.47 -22.15
CA ASP A 62 -6.79 7.89 -23.40
C ASP A 62 -5.33 7.45 -23.27
N LEU A 63 -4.49 8.26 -22.59
CA LEU A 63 -3.10 7.89 -22.31
C LEU A 63 -2.98 6.70 -21.36
N LEU A 64 -3.80 6.61 -20.33
CA LEU A 64 -3.85 5.44 -19.42
C LEU A 64 -4.33 4.19 -20.15
N LYS A 65 -5.23 4.33 -21.14
CA LYS A 65 -5.68 3.24 -21.99
C LYS A 65 -4.56 2.75 -22.92
N MET A 66 -3.75 3.67 -23.46
CA MET A 66 -2.55 3.33 -24.24
C MET A 66 -1.51 2.59 -23.39
N ALA A 67 -1.24 3.05 -22.17
CA ALA A 67 -0.34 2.35 -21.25
C ALA A 67 -0.83 0.91 -20.95
N ARG A 68 -2.14 0.71 -20.76
CA ARG A 68 -2.71 -0.64 -20.59
C ARG A 68 -2.47 -1.53 -21.82
N SER A 69 -2.62 -0.99 -23.01
CA SER A 69 -2.36 -1.76 -24.24
C SER A 69 -0.88 -2.15 -24.42
N GLN A 70 0.03 -1.45 -23.75
CA GLN A 70 1.46 -1.76 -23.69
C GLN A 70 1.83 -2.77 -22.58
N GLY A 71 0.84 -3.31 -21.83
CA GLY A 71 1.07 -4.37 -20.86
C GLY A 71 1.31 -3.93 -19.41
N PHE A 72 1.04 -2.66 -19.07
CA PHE A 72 1.12 -2.19 -17.70
C PHE A 72 0.07 -2.85 -16.82
N ASN A 73 0.47 -3.34 -15.65
CA ASN A 73 -0.44 -3.93 -14.67
C ASN A 73 -1.27 -2.85 -13.93
N GLN A 74 -2.28 -3.28 -13.19
CA GLN A 74 -3.20 -2.34 -12.53
C GLN A 74 -2.50 -1.40 -11.54
N LYS A 75 -1.47 -1.87 -10.80
CA LYS A 75 -0.71 -1.04 -9.85
C LYS A 75 0.13 0.03 -10.55
N ASP A 76 0.73 -0.30 -11.69
CA ASP A 76 1.51 0.66 -12.48
C ASP A 76 0.60 1.71 -13.13
N ILE A 77 -0.60 1.32 -13.56
CA ILE A 77 -1.61 2.26 -14.07
C ILE A 77 -2.07 3.24 -12.98
N GLU A 78 -2.29 2.78 -11.75
CA GLU A 78 -2.64 3.65 -10.62
C GLU A 78 -1.52 4.63 -10.26
N LYS A 79 -0.25 4.18 -10.30
CA LYS A 79 0.91 5.05 -10.12
C LYS A 79 0.97 6.11 -11.23
N LEU A 80 0.79 5.71 -12.48
CA LEU A 80 0.82 6.60 -13.63
C LEU A 80 -0.33 7.62 -13.58
N ASP A 81 -1.53 7.23 -13.15
CA ASP A 81 -2.67 8.13 -12.97
C ASP A 81 -2.40 9.20 -11.91
N LYS A 82 -1.78 8.82 -10.78
CA LYS A 82 -1.35 9.78 -9.76
C LYS A 82 -0.35 10.79 -10.32
N ARG A 83 0.66 10.33 -11.06
CA ARG A 83 1.67 11.16 -11.71
C ARG A 83 1.05 12.10 -12.75
N PHE A 84 0.06 11.67 -13.51
CA PHE A 84 -0.68 12.51 -14.44
C PHE A 84 -1.48 13.61 -13.73
N LYS A 85 -2.13 13.30 -12.60
CA LYS A 85 -2.88 14.28 -11.79
C LYS A 85 -1.98 15.33 -11.19
N SER A 86 -0.82 14.94 -10.66
CA SER A 86 0.18 15.89 -10.15
C SER A 86 0.67 16.81 -11.28
N ALA A 87 1.07 16.29 -12.43
CA ALA A 87 1.52 17.06 -13.57
C ALA A 87 0.47 18.03 -14.13
N GLN A 88 -0.83 17.68 -14.09
CA GLN A 88 -1.93 18.59 -14.51
C GLN A 88 -2.14 19.77 -13.56
N THR A 89 -2.11 19.51 -12.25
CA THR A 89 -2.23 20.58 -11.23
C THR A 89 -1.15 21.61 -11.44
N ILE A 90 -0.03 21.17 -11.74
CA ILE A 90 1.19 21.88 -12.06
C ILE A 90 1.05 22.75 -13.33
N ALA A 91 0.57 22.20 -14.42
CA ALA A 91 0.38 22.95 -15.67
C ALA A 91 -0.61 24.14 -15.51
N ARG A 92 -1.64 24.00 -14.65
CA ARG A 92 -2.62 25.06 -14.38
C ARG A 92 -2.05 26.23 -13.60
N VAL A 93 -1.09 25.99 -12.68
CA VAL A 93 -0.43 27.06 -11.91
C VAL A 93 0.54 27.84 -12.80
N ALA A 94 1.22 27.19 -13.76
CA ALA A 94 2.11 27.85 -14.70
C ALA A 94 1.37 28.75 -15.72
N GLU A 95 0.11 28.46 -16.05
CA GLU A 95 -0.71 29.29 -16.94
C GLU A 95 -1.21 30.61 -16.29
N SER A 96 -1.15 30.73 -14.96
CA SER A 96 -1.57 31.94 -14.23
C SER A 96 -0.46 32.96 -14.00
N ALA A 97 0.78 32.70 -14.43
CA ALA A 97 1.91 33.60 -14.28
C ALA A 97 1.99 34.65 -15.39
N SER A 98 2.10 35.92 -15.00
CA SER A 98 1.93 37.07 -15.90
C SER A 98 3.19 37.58 -16.60
N THR A 99 4.39 37.01 -16.35
CA THR A 99 5.65 37.41 -17.01
C THR A 99 6.60 36.24 -17.29
N PRO A 100 7.40 36.27 -18.40
CA PRO A 100 8.34 35.21 -18.76
C PRO A 100 9.47 34.96 -17.72
N LEU A 101 9.82 35.98 -16.94
CA LEU A 101 10.86 35.90 -15.90
C LEU A 101 10.32 35.21 -14.62
N GLU A 102 9.08 35.52 -14.24
CA GLU A 102 8.37 34.83 -13.16
C GLU A 102 8.06 33.37 -13.52
N GLU A 103 7.66 33.13 -14.76
CA GLU A 103 7.42 31.80 -15.29
C GLU A 103 8.68 30.90 -15.22
N THR A 104 9.85 31.45 -15.57
CA THR A 104 11.13 30.72 -15.51
C THR A 104 11.58 30.49 -14.07
N ARG A 105 11.33 31.45 -13.17
CA ARG A 105 11.68 31.35 -11.75
C ARG A 105 10.76 30.40 -11.01
N LEU A 106 9.48 30.49 -11.25
CA LEU A 106 8.47 29.55 -10.75
C LEU A 106 8.70 28.14 -11.28
N ARG A 107 9.08 27.99 -12.56
CA ARG A 107 9.38 26.71 -13.19
C ARG A 107 10.64 26.06 -12.62
N LYS A 108 11.67 26.85 -12.31
CA LYS A 108 12.90 26.34 -11.69
C LYS A 108 12.68 25.93 -10.23
N GLN A 109 12.02 26.76 -9.46
CA GLN A 109 11.61 26.50 -8.09
C GLN A 109 10.72 25.22 -8.01
N TRP A 110 9.93 25.02 -8.99
CA TRP A 110 8.97 23.97 -9.23
C TRP A 110 9.57 22.62 -9.63
N LEU A 111 10.59 22.59 -10.50
CA LEU A 111 11.34 21.37 -10.83
C LEU A 111 12.14 20.90 -9.60
N GLU A 112 12.63 21.84 -8.81
CA GLU A 112 13.27 21.58 -7.52
C GLU A 112 12.25 21.02 -6.51
N GLU A 113 11.03 21.58 -6.43
CA GLU A 113 9.93 21.06 -5.59
C GLU A 113 9.50 19.64 -5.97
N ILE A 114 9.39 19.33 -7.27
CA ILE A 114 9.00 17.98 -7.73
C ILE A 114 10.08 16.94 -7.41
N GLU A 115 11.34 17.28 -7.51
CA GLU A 115 12.43 16.37 -7.14
C GLU A 115 12.48 16.09 -5.64
N ILE A 116 12.03 17.04 -4.81
CA ILE A 116 11.91 16.93 -3.36
C ILE A 116 10.68 16.08 -2.97
N PHE A 117 9.58 16.18 -3.72
CA PHE A 117 8.35 15.39 -3.52
C PHE A 117 8.42 13.97 -4.09
N ARG A 118 9.59 13.49 -4.54
CA ARG A 118 9.74 12.05 -4.78
C ARG A 118 9.30 11.30 -3.54
N GLU A 119 8.36 10.39 -3.73
CA GLU A 119 7.94 9.43 -2.72
C GLU A 119 9.16 8.61 -2.26
N THR A 120 9.91 9.14 -1.32
CA THR A 120 10.81 8.35 -0.50
C THR A 120 9.92 7.61 0.46
N GLU A 121 9.61 6.35 0.17
CA GLU A 121 8.99 5.45 1.14
C GLU A 121 9.94 5.39 2.34
N SER A 122 9.63 6.16 3.38
CA SER A 122 10.35 6.13 4.63
C SER A 122 9.47 5.46 5.68
N ASP A 123 10.04 4.55 6.44
CA ASP A 123 9.41 3.89 7.57
C ASP A 123 9.52 4.73 8.87
N VAL A 124 9.97 5.99 8.77
CA VAL A 124 10.05 6.92 9.90
C VAL A 124 8.70 7.59 10.12
N PHE A 125 8.09 7.33 11.28
CA PHE A 125 6.80 7.91 11.65
C PHE A 125 6.84 9.44 11.63
N GLY A 126 5.86 10.02 10.96
CA GLY A 126 5.72 11.48 10.82
C GLY A 126 6.58 12.11 9.71
N TYR A 127 7.46 11.36 9.05
CA TYR A 127 8.24 11.88 7.93
C TYR A 127 7.36 12.23 6.73
N GLU A 128 6.25 11.51 6.54
CA GLU A 128 5.27 11.75 5.48
C GLU A 128 4.64 13.15 5.51
N VAL A 129 4.64 13.83 6.68
CA VAL A 129 4.19 15.22 6.81
C VAL A 129 5.02 16.16 5.94
N PHE A 130 6.30 15.82 5.70
CA PHE A 130 7.27 16.62 4.96
C PHE A 130 7.59 16.04 3.58
N THR A 131 6.82 15.04 3.11
CA THR A 131 7.00 14.37 1.82
C THR A 131 5.67 14.21 1.11
N GLY A 132 5.71 13.97 -0.20
CA GLY A 132 4.53 13.70 -0.99
C GLY A 132 3.52 14.85 -1.07
N THR A 133 2.28 14.50 -1.41
CA THR A 133 1.18 15.47 -1.59
C THR A 133 0.69 16.09 -0.27
N SER A 134 0.89 15.44 0.85
CA SER A 134 0.51 15.96 2.17
C SER A 134 1.28 17.23 2.52
N PHE A 135 2.52 17.33 2.08
CA PHE A 135 3.37 18.48 2.30
C PHE A 135 2.87 19.74 1.59
N LEU A 136 2.15 19.60 0.47
CA LEU A 136 1.53 20.73 -0.25
C LEU A 136 0.52 21.50 0.63
N SER A 137 -0.02 20.90 1.68
CA SER A 137 -0.93 21.55 2.63
C SER A 137 -0.26 22.69 3.40
N PHE A 138 1.07 22.68 3.51
CA PHE A 138 1.86 23.73 4.15
C PHE A 138 2.32 24.83 3.17
N GLN A 139 1.95 24.71 1.89
CA GLN A 139 2.22 25.77 0.91
C GLN A 139 1.60 27.08 1.36
N SER A 140 2.37 28.15 1.24
CA SER A 140 1.90 29.50 1.57
C SER A 140 0.75 29.92 0.66
N ASN A 141 -0.40 30.20 1.24
CA ASN A 141 -1.54 30.77 0.49
C ASN A 141 -1.56 32.29 0.68
N LEU A 142 -1.32 33.02 -0.40
CA LEU A 142 -1.30 34.49 -0.38
C LEU A 142 -2.72 35.12 -0.37
N ASN A 143 -3.76 34.34 -0.67
CA ASN A 143 -5.15 34.81 -0.76
C ASN A 143 -5.96 34.47 0.52
N ILE A 144 -5.31 34.44 1.68
CA ILE A 144 -6.02 34.28 2.95
C ILE A 144 -6.47 35.64 3.50
N PRO A 145 -7.63 35.73 4.16
CA PRO A 145 -8.02 36.94 4.90
C PRO A 145 -6.96 37.30 5.93
N THR A 146 -6.72 38.58 6.13
CA THR A 146 -5.78 39.06 7.16
C THR A 146 -6.20 38.52 8.51
N PRO A 147 -5.36 37.74 9.21
CA PRO A 147 -5.70 37.27 10.54
C PRO A 147 -5.85 38.41 11.55
N GLU A 148 -6.86 38.34 12.41
CA GLU A 148 -7.16 39.41 13.38
C GLU A 148 -6.03 39.67 14.37
N ASP A 149 -5.26 38.65 14.69
CA ASP A 149 -4.09 38.66 15.57
C ASP A 149 -2.78 39.10 14.87
N TYR A 150 -2.84 39.38 13.55
CA TYR A 150 -1.68 39.86 12.82
C TYR A 150 -1.17 41.18 13.35
N VAL A 151 0.11 41.21 13.69
CA VAL A 151 0.79 42.43 14.17
C VAL A 151 1.42 43.17 13.01
N LEU A 152 0.90 44.36 12.76
CA LEU A 152 1.37 45.27 11.70
C LEU A 152 2.80 45.72 11.94
N GLY A 153 3.57 45.89 10.87
CA GLY A 153 4.95 46.32 10.91
C GLY A 153 5.39 47.08 9.68
N ALA A 154 6.59 47.67 9.76
CA ALA A 154 7.18 48.42 8.64
C ALA A 154 7.27 47.60 7.37
N GLY A 155 6.79 48.11 6.25
CA GLY A 155 6.71 47.45 4.95
C GLY A 155 5.38 46.79 4.64
N ASP A 156 4.44 46.68 5.61
CA ASP A 156 3.08 46.19 5.34
C ASP A 156 2.32 47.23 4.51
N LYS A 157 1.68 46.78 3.43
CA LYS A 157 0.77 47.61 2.64
C LYS A 157 -0.67 47.36 3.04
N LEU A 158 -1.37 48.43 3.39
CA LEU A 158 -2.71 48.37 3.95
C LEU A 158 -3.73 48.88 2.94
N PHE A 159 -4.89 48.24 2.90
CA PHE A 159 -6.12 48.81 2.36
C PHE A 159 -7.02 49.24 3.51
N ILE A 160 -7.49 50.48 3.42
CA ILE A 160 -8.39 51.07 4.39
C ILE A 160 -9.62 51.56 3.63
N ASP A 161 -10.75 50.91 3.89
CA ASP A 161 -12.02 51.22 3.25
C ASP A 161 -12.91 51.97 4.23
N VAL A 162 -13.38 53.13 3.80
CA VAL A 162 -14.45 53.87 4.47
C VAL A 162 -15.70 53.72 3.63
N TYR A 163 -16.76 53.20 4.19
CA TYR A 163 -18.01 52.89 3.47
C TYR A 163 -19.25 53.25 4.28
N GLY A 164 -20.38 53.40 3.60
CA GLY A 164 -21.65 53.83 4.18
C GLY A 164 -22.10 55.17 3.65
N GLN A 165 -22.35 56.14 4.53
CA GLN A 165 -22.77 57.51 4.11
C GLN A 165 -21.63 58.30 3.41
N SER A 166 -20.38 57.97 3.72
CA SER A 166 -19.19 58.49 3.02
C SER A 166 -18.40 57.29 2.49
N GLU A 167 -17.92 57.39 1.25
CA GLU A 167 -17.11 56.39 0.60
C GLU A 167 -15.73 56.94 0.30
N SER A 168 -14.69 56.28 0.76
CA SER A 168 -13.29 56.64 0.47
C SER A 168 -12.42 55.40 0.62
N TYR A 169 -11.38 55.37 -0.19
CA TYR A 169 -10.46 54.27 -0.26
C TYR A 169 -9.03 54.78 -0.12
N PHE A 170 -8.28 54.20 0.80
CA PHE A 170 -6.90 54.56 1.07
C PHE A 170 -5.99 53.33 0.92
N GLN A 171 -4.83 53.59 0.31
CA GLN A 171 -3.74 52.63 0.26
C GLN A 171 -2.53 53.28 0.92
N ALA A 172 -1.95 52.63 1.92
CA ALA A 172 -0.80 53.16 2.63
C ALA A 172 0.19 52.04 2.95
N GLU A 173 1.47 52.38 2.91
CA GLU A 173 2.56 51.51 3.36
C GLU A 173 3.05 52.00 4.72
N ILE A 174 3.31 51.09 5.65
CA ILE A 174 3.88 51.46 6.95
C ILE A 174 5.38 51.72 6.77
N SER A 175 5.79 52.96 7.06
CA SER A 175 7.19 53.41 6.95
C SER A 175 8.11 52.66 7.93
N PRO A 176 9.44 52.70 7.74
CA PRO A 176 10.40 52.15 8.71
C PRO A 176 10.24 52.69 10.13
N GLU A 177 9.77 53.93 10.26
CA GLU A 177 9.50 54.60 11.54
C GLU A 177 8.15 54.16 12.17
N GLY A 178 7.36 53.35 11.45
CA GLY A 178 6.11 52.78 11.95
C GLY A 178 4.85 53.56 11.62
N TYR A 179 4.90 54.56 10.79
CA TYR A 179 3.76 55.39 10.43
C TYR A 179 3.16 55.03 9.06
N ALA A 180 1.86 54.91 9.01
CA ALA A 180 1.11 54.96 7.76
C ALA A 180 0.70 56.42 7.45
N ILE A 181 1.09 56.95 6.31
CA ILE A 181 0.74 58.31 5.87
C ILE A 181 -0.53 58.20 5.04
N LEU A 182 -1.61 58.82 5.53
CA LEU A 182 -2.93 58.78 4.91
C LEU A 182 -3.30 60.19 4.44
N GLU A 183 -3.78 60.28 3.22
CA GLU A 183 -4.19 61.57 2.62
C GLU A 183 -5.32 62.19 3.45
N ASN A 184 -5.22 63.50 3.71
CA ASN A 184 -6.15 64.27 4.55
C ASN A 184 -6.26 63.89 6.03
N ILE A 185 -5.64 62.78 6.47
CA ILE A 185 -5.63 62.26 7.87
C ILE A 185 -4.27 62.55 8.52
N GLY A 186 -3.20 62.46 7.72
CA GLY A 186 -1.82 62.62 8.19
C GLY A 186 -1.18 61.29 8.65
N PRO A 187 -0.03 61.36 9.34
CA PRO A 187 0.70 60.19 9.79
C PRO A 187 0.02 59.53 11.01
N VAL A 188 -0.22 58.22 10.92
CA VAL A 188 -0.77 57.38 12.03
C VAL A 188 0.21 56.25 12.33
N ASN A 189 0.67 56.19 13.57
CA ASN A 189 1.56 55.10 14.01
C ASN A 189 0.75 53.78 14.16
N LEU A 190 1.08 52.78 13.36
CA LEU A 190 0.41 51.48 13.33
C LEU A 190 1.36 50.32 13.65
N ASN A 191 2.66 50.56 13.71
CA ASN A 191 3.65 49.52 14.00
C ASN A 191 3.44 48.89 15.37
N GLY A 192 3.50 47.57 15.44
CA GLY A 192 3.32 46.79 16.68
C GLY A 192 1.87 46.64 17.13
N LEU A 193 0.89 47.15 16.39
CA LEU A 193 -0.52 46.96 16.70
C LEU A 193 -1.09 45.74 15.96
N THR A 194 -2.02 45.02 16.61
CA THR A 194 -2.86 44.08 15.89
C THR A 194 -3.78 44.80 14.92
N VAL A 195 -4.27 44.13 13.88
CA VAL A 195 -5.20 44.71 12.89
C VAL A 195 -6.43 45.30 13.59
N GLU A 196 -6.94 44.65 14.64
CA GLU A 196 -8.07 45.16 15.43
C GLU A 196 -7.72 46.46 16.16
N ASN A 197 -6.56 46.53 16.84
CA ASN A 197 -6.11 47.72 17.54
C ASN A 197 -5.78 48.85 16.58
N ALA A 198 -5.22 48.53 15.42
CA ALA A 198 -5.00 49.48 14.35
C ALA A 198 -6.33 50.08 13.82
N ARG A 199 -7.37 49.24 13.66
CA ARG A 199 -8.73 49.70 13.29
C ARG A 199 -9.28 50.67 14.32
N LYS A 200 -9.20 50.36 15.61
CA LYS A 200 -9.64 51.26 16.67
C LYS A 200 -8.91 52.61 16.64
N ARG A 201 -7.59 52.59 16.43
CA ARG A 201 -6.76 53.81 16.32
C ARG A 201 -7.10 54.62 15.10
N LEU A 202 -7.29 54.01 13.95
CA LEU A 202 -7.69 54.66 12.73
C LEU A 202 -9.08 55.28 12.85
N ILE A 203 -10.06 54.61 13.41
CA ILE A 203 -11.42 55.14 13.64
C ILE A 203 -11.34 56.47 14.43
N LEU A 204 -10.50 56.55 15.46
CA LEU A 204 -10.35 57.78 16.24
C LEU A 204 -9.84 58.95 15.39
N ARG A 205 -8.87 58.71 14.50
CA ARG A 205 -8.32 59.72 13.61
C ARG A 205 -9.27 60.09 12.48
N PHE A 206 -9.93 59.09 11.90
CA PHE A 206 -10.88 59.31 10.79
C PHE A 206 -12.16 60.03 11.26
N LYS A 207 -12.55 59.92 12.52
CA LYS A 207 -13.69 60.70 13.10
C LYS A 207 -13.48 62.22 13.02
N GLU A 208 -12.24 62.68 13.00
CA GLU A 208 -11.91 64.12 12.85
C GLU A 208 -12.26 64.64 11.46
N VAL A 209 -12.28 63.77 10.43
CA VAL A 209 -12.56 64.13 9.04
C VAL A 209 -13.90 63.60 8.55
N TYR A 210 -14.31 62.41 8.97
CA TYR A 210 -15.53 61.74 8.57
C TYR A 210 -16.55 61.70 9.73
N SER A 211 -17.43 62.71 9.78
CA SER A 211 -18.44 62.84 10.85
C SER A 211 -19.42 61.67 10.94
N GLY A 212 -19.65 60.94 9.82
CA GLY A 212 -20.50 59.74 9.77
C GLY A 212 -20.00 58.58 10.63
N LEU A 213 -18.70 58.51 10.92
CA LEU A 213 -18.11 57.50 11.84
C LEU A 213 -18.53 57.71 13.30
N SER A 214 -18.99 58.92 13.66
CA SER A 214 -19.47 59.23 15.01
C SER A 214 -20.97 58.94 15.17
N SER A 215 -21.70 58.78 14.05
CA SER A 215 -23.15 58.55 14.02
C SER A 215 -23.52 57.14 13.56
N ASP A 216 -22.57 56.20 13.51
CA ASP A 216 -22.71 54.80 13.03
C ASP A 216 -23.31 54.69 11.62
N LYS A 217 -23.17 55.71 10.79
CA LYS A 217 -23.63 55.72 9.38
C LYS A 217 -22.49 55.51 8.38
N THR A 218 -21.27 55.54 8.86
CA THR A 218 -20.04 55.26 8.11
C THR A 218 -19.21 54.27 8.87
N PHE A 219 -18.59 53.32 8.18
CA PHE A 219 -17.81 52.25 8.75
C PHE A 219 -16.40 52.30 8.18
N LEU A 220 -15.43 51.78 8.93
CA LEU A 220 -14.05 51.65 8.50
C LEU A 220 -13.61 50.21 8.63
N ASN A 221 -13.07 49.69 7.52
CA ASN A 221 -12.40 48.41 7.49
C ASN A 221 -10.92 48.58 7.17
N ILE A 222 -10.09 47.67 7.68
CA ILE A 222 -8.66 47.61 7.39
C ILE A 222 -8.29 46.18 7.01
N SER A 223 -7.53 46.03 5.93
CA SER A 223 -6.95 44.77 5.51
C SER A 223 -5.49 44.96 5.09
N VAL A 224 -4.69 43.91 5.21
CA VAL A 224 -3.31 43.90 4.72
C VAL A 224 -3.34 43.43 3.28
N ALA A 225 -3.09 44.35 2.35
CA ALA A 225 -3.05 44.07 0.92
C ALA A 225 -1.82 43.24 0.54
N ILE A 226 -0.65 43.69 1.05
CA ILE A 226 0.62 43.01 0.84
C ILE A 226 1.34 42.97 2.19
N PRO A 227 1.48 41.81 2.82
CA PRO A 227 2.28 41.69 4.03
C PRO A 227 3.76 41.89 3.74
N ARG A 228 4.49 42.45 4.68
CA ARG A 228 5.93 42.67 4.58
C ARG A 228 6.70 41.38 4.30
N ALA A 229 7.83 41.48 3.62
CA ALA A 229 8.76 40.40 3.42
C ALA A 229 9.65 40.22 4.67
N LEU A 230 9.81 38.97 5.10
CA LEU A 230 10.67 38.56 6.21
C LEU A 230 11.86 37.79 5.66
N ARG A 231 13.04 38.05 6.21
CA ARG A 231 14.23 37.25 5.93
C ARG A 231 14.42 36.19 7.01
N ILE A 232 14.37 34.92 6.65
CA ILE A 232 14.43 33.77 7.56
C ILE A 232 15.63 32.90 7.21
N ASN A 233 16.35 32.44 8.21
CA ASN A 233 17.45 31.50 8.05
C ASN A 233 16.97 30.11 8.45
N ILE A 234 17.26 29.10 7.61
CA ILE A 234 16.93 27.71 7.86
C ILE A 234 18.22 26.89 7.77
N ALA A 235 18.51 26.13 8.82
CA ALA A 235 19.75 25.39 8.97
C ALA A 235 19.54 23.99 9.58
N GLY A 236 20.53 23.13 9.41
CA GLY A 236 20.55 21.76 9.95
C GLY A 236 20.02 20.72 8.95
N GLU A 237 19.33 19.73 9.45
CA GLU A 237 18.84 18.55 8.71
C GLU A 237 17.57 18.87 7.89
N VAL A 238 17.70 19.82 6.96
CA VAL A 238 16.70 20.16 5.94
C VAL A 238 17.25 19.92 4.55
N ASN A 239 16.38 19.68 3.58
CA ASN A 239 16.83 19.36 2.22
C ASN A 239 17.55 20.54 1.55
N LEU A 240 17.08 21.76 1.77
CA LEU A 240 17.67 22.99 1.21
C LEU A 240 17.94 24.01 2.32
N PRO A 241 19.05 23.92 3.06
CA PRO A 241 19.42 24.93 4.03
C PRO A 241 19.79 26.25 3.36
N GLY A 242 19.42 27.37 3.99
CA GLY A 242 19.71 28.69 3.40
C GLY A 242 18.95 29.83 4.03
N THR A 243 19.02 31.00 3.37
CA THR A 243 18.27 32.19 3.75
C THR A 243 17.18 32.44 2.72
N TYR A 244 15.96 32.63 3.19
CA TYR A 244 14.77 32.75 2.37
C TYR A 244 14.00 34.03 2.68
N ASN A 245 13.24 34.50 1.71
CA ASN A 245 12.28 35.58 1.88
C ASN A 245 10.87 35.03 1.98
N PHE A 246 10.20 35.32 3.10
CA PHE A 246 8.83 34.88 3.38
C PHE A 246 7.88 36.05 3.53
N SER A 247 6.60 35.82 3.31
CA SER A 247 5.55 36.72 3.76
C SER A 247 5.39 36.65 5.28
N ALA A 248 5.07 37.77 5.93
CA ALA A 248 4.82 37.80 7.37
C ALA A 248 3.59 36.98 7.83
N PHE A 249 2.84 36.40 6.91
CA PHE A 249 1.77 35.44 7.23
C PHE A 249 2.28 34.01 7.42
N ASN A 250 3.52 33.74 7.03
CA ASN A 250 4.05 32.37 7.07
C ASN A 250 4.40 31.92 8.48
N THR A 251 4.20 30.65 8.70
CA THR A 251 4.55 29.94 9.94
C THR A 251 5.82 29.11 9.76
N LEU A 252 6.30 28.47 10.83
CA LEU A 252 7.45 27.59 10.80
C LEU A 252 7.25 26.42 9.79
N TYR A 253 6.07 25.80 9.73
CA TYR A 253 5.81 24.72 8.77
C TYR A 253 5.86 25.20 7.32
N ASN A 254 5.37 26.42 7.03
CA ASN A 254 5.52 27.00 5.69
C ASN A 254 6.99 27.17 5.32
N ALA A 255 7.84 27.57 6.27
CA ALA A 255 9.26 27.71 6.02
C ALA A 255 9.96 26.36 5.76
N LEU A 256 9.62 25.33 6.51
CA LEU A 256 10.13 23.98 6.25
C LEU A 256 9.67 23.47 4.88
N TYR A 257 8.43 23.78 4.47
CA TYR A 257 7.93 23.48 3.13
C TYR A 257 8.83 24.11 2.05
N VAL A 258 9.14 25.41 2.16
CA VAL A 258 9.98 26.11 1.16
C VAL A 258 11.43 25.58 1.17
N ALA A 259 11.94 25.13 2.32
CA ALA A 259 13.24 24.46 2.43
C ALA A 259 13.22 23.01 1.90
N GLY A 260 12.12 22.57 1.28
CA GLY A 260 11.98 21.23 0.71
C GLY A 260 11.78 20.12 1.76
N GLY A 261 11.34 20.46 2.96
CA GLY A 261 11.17 19.54 4.08
C GLY A 261 12.46 19.22 4.81
N ILE A 262 12.37 18.23 5.67
CA ILE A 262 13.47 17.74 6.51
C ILE A 262 14.09 16.49 5.90
N THR A 263 15.35 16.19 6.27
CA THR A 263 16.00 14.94 5.85
C THR A 263 15.55 13.76 6.73
N GLU A 264 15.76 12.54 6.27
CA GLU A 264 15.49 11.34 7.08
C GLU A 264 16.28 11.28 8.40
N LYS A 265 17.40 12.02 8.49
CA LYS A 265 18.23 12.10 9.70
C LYS A 265 17.77 13.17 10.67
N ALA A 266 16.77 13.95 10.30
CA ALA A 266 16.25 15.04 11.12
C ALA A 266 15.50 14.52 12.34
N THR A 267 15.50 15.32 13.42
CA THR A 267 14.55 15.15 14.51
C THR A 267 13.18 15.69 14.13
N LEU A 268 12.14 14.92 14.46
CA LEU A 268 10.73 15.33 14.35
C LEU A 268 10.19 15.84 15.70
N ARG A 269 10.99 15.74 16.76
CA ARG A 269 10.54 15.97 18.15
C ARG A 269 11.04 17.29 18.74
N ASP A 270 12.03 17.97 18.10
CA ASP A 270 12.66 19.19 18.63
C ASP A 270 13.17 20.10 17.51
N ILE A 271 12.24 20.61 16.69
CA ILE A 271 12.56 21.61 15.67
C ILE A 271 12.51 22.99 16.32
N LYS A 272 13.65 23.68 16.36
CA LYS A 272 13.84 24.90 17.14
C LYS A 272 13.69 26.16 16.30
N LEU A 273 12.96 27.14 16.85
CA LEU A 273 12.90 28.49 16.32
C LEU A 273 13.61 29.45 17.28
N PHE A 274 14.62 30.12 16.77
CA PHE A 274 15.36 31.16 17.49
C PHE A 274 15.03 32.54 16.91
N ARG A 275 14.81 33.51 17.82
CA ARG A 275 14.60 34.91 17.52
C ARG A 275 15.53 35.74 18.41
N ASN A 276 16.37 36.58 17.83
CA ASN A 276 17.38 37.37 18.56
C ASN A 276 18.24 36.47 19.48
N ASN A 277 18.67 35.32 18.99
CA ASN A 277 19.46 34.30 19.70
C ASN A 277 18.75 33.68 20.94
N LYS A 278 17.44 33.87 21.09
CA LYS A 278 16.64 33.23 22.13
C LYS A 278 15.74 32.18 21.53
N LEU A 279 15.62 31.02 22.19
CA LEU A 279 14.66 29.99 21.82
C LEU A 279 13.23 30.51 22.06
N ILE A 280 12.43 30.57 21.00
CA ILE A 280 11.03 31.03 21.03
C ILE A 280 10.07 29.86 21.04
N SER A 281 10.33 28.84 20.21
CA SER A 281 9.48 27.66 20.10
C SER A 281 10.31 26.43 19.80
N SER A 282 9.88 25.28 20.31
CA SER A 282 10.33 23.95 19.94
C SER A 282 9.13 23.16 19.44
N VAL A 283 9.15 22.79 18.17
CA VAL A 283 8.06 22.08 17.50
C VAL A 283 8.28 20.58 17.62
N ASP A 284 7.27 19.89 18.14
CA ASP A 284 7.16 18.45 18.21
C ASP A 284 6.08 17.97 17.22
N VAL A 285 6.50 17.41 16.08
CA VAL A 285 5.60 16.94 15.03
C VAL A 285 4.69 15.81 15.51
N TYR A 286 5.14 15.00 16.47
CA TYR A 286 4.33 13.92 17.05
C TYR A 286 3.11 14.47 17.78
N LYS A 287 3.24 15.58 18.54
CA LYS A 287 2.10 16.23 19.16
C LYS A 287 1.09 16.73 18.14
N PHE A 288 1.56 17.26 17.02
CA PHE A 288 0.70 17.66 15.94
C PHE A 288 -0.06 16.46 15.36
N LEU A 289 0.63 15.35 15.07
CA LEU A 289 0.05 14.17 14.45
C LEU A 289 -0.89 13.39 15.38
N THR A 290 -0.53 13.27 16.66
CA THR A 290 -1.26 12.41 17.59
C THR A 290 -2.31 13.13 18.42
N GLN A 291 -2.15 14.46 18.64
CA GLN A 291 -3.01 15.27 19.51
C GLN A 291 -3.66 16.45 18.79
N GLY A 292 -3.27 16.74 17.53
CA GLY A 292 -3.73 17.93 16.80
C GLY A 292 -3.15 19.24 17.34
N ASP A 293 -2.12 19.19 18.18
CA ASP A 293 -1.51 20.38 18.78
C ASP A 293 -0.63 21.12 17.77
N SER A 294 -1.12 22.26 17.31
CA SER A 294 -0.40 23.18 16.43
C SER A 294 0.13 24.43 17.15
N SER A 295 0.03 24.53 18.46
CA SER A 295 0.37 25.72 19.24
C SER A 295 1.84 26.15 19.09
N SER A 296 2.73 25.21 18.84
CA SER A 296 4.16 25.45 18.60
C SER A 296 4.49 25.95 17.17
N ASN A 297 3.53 25.85 16.22
CA ASN A 297 3.70 26.34 14.84
C ASN A 297 3.46 27.84 14.76
N VAL A 298 4.36 28.61 15.33
CA VAL A 298 4.26 30.07 15.47
C VAL A 298 4.55 30.79 14.16
N ARG A 299 4.04 32.03 14.02
CA ARG A 299 4.38 32.93 12.91
C ARG A 299 5.82 33.39 12.99
N LEU A 300 6.41 33.55 11.82
CA LEU A 300 7.79 33.99 11.66
C LEU A 300 7.93 35.51 11.79
N GLU A 301 9.08 35.92 12.27
CA GLU A 301 9.51 37.33 12.27
C GLU A 301 10.87 37.48 11.57
N ASN A 302 11.19 38.74 11.23
CA ASN A 302 12.42 39.02 10.49
C ASN A 302 13.67 38.59 11.25
N ASN A 303 14.61 37.95 10.56
CA ASN A 303 15.86 37.35 11.06
C ASN A 303 15.67 36.16 12.01
N ASP A 304 14.51 35.51 12.02
CA ASP A 304 14.35 34.23 12.70
C ASP A 304 15.30 33.18 12.11
N LEU A 305 15.77 32.28 12.98
CA LEU A 305 16.56 31.09 12.62
C LEU A 305 15.77 29.84 12.98
N ILE A 306 15.45 29.04 12.00
CA ILE A 306 14.91 27.69 12.18
C ILE A 306 16.06 26.71 12.13
N LEU A 307 16.23 25.93 13.20
CA LEU A 307 17.26 24.91 13.31
C LEU A 307 16.63 23.52 13.48
N VAL A 308 16.88 22.65 12.52
CA VAL A 308 16.49 21.24 12.58
C VAL A 308 17.70 20.41 12.92
N GLY A 309 17.73 19.82 14.10
CA GLY A 309 18.83 18.92 14.54
C GLY A 309 18.72 17.51 13.96
N PRO A 310 19.75 16.67 14.11
CA PRO A 310 19.62 15.24 13.87
C PRO A 310 18.79 14.59 14.98
N TYR A 311 18.18 13.42 14.69
CA TYR A 311 17.53 12.61 15.72
C TYR A 311 18.55 12.10 16.76
N THR A 312 18.10 11.91 18.00
CA THR A 312 18.96 11.41 19.08
C THR A 312 18.64 9.98 19.48
N ASN A 313 17.37 9.62 19.51
CA ASN A 313 16.91 8.33 19.99
C ASN A 313 15.84 7.76 19.05
N ARG A 314 16.25 6.90 18.11
CA ARG A 314 15.37 6.27 17.12
C ARG A 314 15.27 4.77 17.35
N ILE A 315 14.05 4.28 17.38
CA ILE A 315 13.65 2.95 17.78
C ILE A 315 12.85 2.31 16.67
N ILE A 316 12.97 1.00 16.51
CA ILE A 316 12.17 0.22 15.57
C ILE A 316 11.13 -0.57 16.36
N ILE A 317 9.87 -0.52 15.93
CA ILE A 317 8.83 -1.45 16.37
C ILE A 317 8.23 -2.14 15.15
N ASP A 318 8.13 -3.47 15.23
CA ASP A 318 7.77 -4.35 14.12
C ASP A 318 6.79 -5.44 14.59
N GLY A 319 6.20 -6.20 13.65
CA GLY A 319 5.25 -7.27 13.93
C GLY A 319 3.82 -6.76 14.13
N GLU A 320 3.11 -7.32 15.10
CA GLU A 320 1.67 -7.14 15.27
C GLU A 320 1.31 -5.82 16.01
N VAL A 321 1.71 -4.70 15.43
CA VAL A 321 1.24 -3.34 15.75
C VAL A 321 0.51 -2.75 14.56
N LYS A 322 -0.34 -1.74 14.76
CA LYS A 322 -1.13 -1.16 13.67
C LYS A 322 -0.28 -0.41 12.65
N SER A 323 0.80 0.23 13.08
CA SER A 323 1.71 0.98 12.23
C SER A 323 3.16 0.64 12.61
N PRO A 324 3.73 -0.45 12.06
CA PRO A 324 5.15 -0.76 12.27
C PRO A 324 6.04 0.30 11.61
N GLY A 325 7.21 0.54 12.16
CA GLY A 325 8.14 1.52 11.62
C GLY A 325 9.21 1.98 12.60
N LYS A 326 9.86 3.09 12.24
CA LYS A 326 10.87 3.78 13.03
C LYS A 326 10.26 4.97 13.75
N PHE A 327 10.46 5.05 15.05
CA PHE A 327 9.91 6.09 15.91
C PHE A 327 11.02 6.82 16.68
N GLU A 328 10.87 8.11 16.83
CA GLU A 328 11.75 8.91 17.69
C GLU A 328 11.12 9.04 19.06
N ILE A 329 11.83 8.60 20.09
CA ILE A 329 11.37 8.55 21.49
C ILE A 329 12.20 9.51 22.34
N LYS A 330 11.57 10.28 23.23
CA LYS A 330 12.23 11.14 24.21
C LYS A 330 12.68 10.33 25.43
N GLU A 331 13.63 10.87 26.21
CA GLU A 331 14.17 10.19 27.39
C GLU A 331 13.13 9.94 28.49
N ASP A 332 12.10 10.77 28.57
CA ASP A 332 10.99 10.65 29.52
C ASP A 332 9.88 9.68 29.06
N GLU A 333 9.87 9.30 27.78
CA GLU A 333 8.86 8.40 27.21
C GLU A 333 9.19 6.92 27.41
N SER A 334 8.16 6.10 27.47
CA SER A 334 8.23 4.66 27.78
C SER A 334 7.96 3.80 26.53
N LEU A 335 8.10 2.47 26.69
CA LEU A 335 7.66 1.50 25.67
C LEU A 335 6.15 1.59 25.42
N LEU A 336 5.34 1.94 26.43
CA LEU A 336 3.91 2.14 26.25
C LEU A 336 3.63 3.34 25.34
N ASP A 337 4.41 4.43 25.44
CA ASP A 337 4.30 5.58 24.55
C ASP A 337 4.66 5.20 23.11
N LEU A 338 5.71 4.38 22.90
CA LEU A 338 6.08 3.83 21.59
C LEU A 338 4.92 3.01 20.98
N ILE A 339 4.29 2.14 21.78
CA ILE A 339 3.13 1.35 21.36
C ILE A 339 1.97 2.28 20.97
N ASN A 340 1.72 3.35 21.71
CA ASN A 340 0.68 4.33 21.41
C ASN A 340 0.98 5.07 20.10
N TYR A 341 2.24 5.45 19.84
CA TYR A 341 2.64 6.09 18.59
C TYR A 341 2.48 5.16 17.37
N SER A 342 2.69 3.85 17.55
CA SER A 342 2.42 2.85 16.52
C SER A 342 0.93 2.53 16.32
N GLY A 343 0.02 3.28 16.97
CA GLY A 343 -1.43 3.09 16.91
C GLY A 343 -1.97 1.97 17.78
N GLY A 344 -1.12 1.36 18.61
CA GLY A 344 -1.44 0.23 19.47
C GLY A 344 -1.24 -1.13 18.78
N PHE A 345 -1.64 -2.17 19.48
CA PHE A 345 -1.56 -3.56 19.00
C PHE A 345 -2.59 -3.85 17.90
N SER A 346 -2.24 -4.76 17.00
CA SER A 346 -3.21 -5.36 16.07
C SER A 346 -4.10 -6.38 16.81
N GLU A 347 -5.16 -6.84 16.13
CA GLU A 347 -6.09 -7.84 16.68
C GLU A 347 -5.44 -9.20 16.93
N LYS A 348 -4.33 -9.49 16.25
CA LYS A 348 -3.59 -10.75 16.34
C LYS A 348 -2.37 -10.66 17.26
N ALA A 349 -2.17 -9.53 17.93
CA ALA A 349 -0.99 -9.30 18.74
C ALA A 349 -0.95 -10.15 20.01
N PHE A 350 0.19 -10.75 20.30
CA PHE A 350 0.48 -11.35 21.59
C PHE A 350 0.87 -10.27 22.61
N VAL A 351 -0.12 -9.74 23.32
CA VAL A 351 0.02 -8.57 24.19
C VAL A 351 0.68 -8.84 25.55
N LYS A 352 1.04 -10.09 25.87
CA LYS A 352 1.60 -10.43 27.20
C LYS A 352 3.08 -10.05 27.31
N SER A 353 3.82 -10.10 26.22
CA SER A 353 5.24 -9.74 26.18
C SER A 353 5.64 -9.22 24.80
N ILE A 354 6.66 -8.39 24.76
CA ILE A 354 7.31 -7.88 23.54
C ILE A 354 8.77 -8.29 23.57
N LYS A 355 9.27 -8.75 22.44
CA LYS A 355 10.67 -9.12 22.27
C LYS A 355 11.49 -7.90 21.89
N LEU A 356 12.50 -7.58 22.69
CA LEU A 356 13.49 -6.55 22.43
C LEU A 356 14.79 -7.18 21.95
N THR A 357 15.34 -6.66 20.87
CA THR A 357 16.73 -6.88 20.46
C THR A 357 17.52 -5.60 20.68
N ARG A 358 18.56 -5.65 21.51
CA ARG A 358 19.40 -4.51 21.91
C ARG A 358 20.87 -4.85 21.79
N VAL A 359 21.69 -3.89 21.39
CA VAL A 359 23.16 -4.01 21.40
C VAL A 359 23.69 -3.67 22.80
N ILE A 360 24.35 -4.62 23.45
CA ILE A 360 24.99 -4.42 24.77
C ILE A 360 26.42 -4.95 24.69
N GLY A 361 27.40 -4.05 24.90
CA GLY A 361 28.81 -4.43 24.85
C GLY A 361 29.31 -4.92 23.49
N GLY A 362 28.67 -4.48 22.40
CA GLY A 362 29.01 -4.92 21.02
C GLY A 362 28.34 -6.21 20.58
N GLU A 363 27.49 -6.82 21.41
CA GLU A 363 26.74 -8.03 21.11
C GLU A 363 25.24 -7.76 21.08
N LEU A 364 24.51 -8.49 20.23
CA LEU A 364 23.05 -8.48 20.20
C LEU A 364 22.51 -9.34 21.35
N LYS A 365 21.66 -8.75 22.18
CA LYS A 365 20.92 -9.44 23.25
C LYS A 365 19.42 -9.36 23.01
N ILE A 366 18.75 -10.48 23.28
CA ILE A 366 17.29 -10.57 23.25
C ILE A 366 16.79 -10.49 24.69
N VAL A 367 15.76 -9.69 24.91
CA VAL A 367 15.10 -9.51 26.21
C VAL A 367 13.59 -9.59 25.98
N ASP A 368 12.90 -10.41 26.75
CA ASP A 368 11.44 -10.43 26.77
C ASP A 368 10.94 -9.42 27.82
N ILE A 369 10.13 -8.46 27.38
CA ILE A 369 9.57 -7.42 28.24
C ILE A 369 8.10 -7.75 28.45
N ASN A 370 7.72 -8.01 29.71
CA ASN A 370 6.35 -8.33 30.06
C ASN A 370 5.46 -7.08 30.08
N LYS A 371 4.15 -7.26 29.89
CA LYS A 371 3.15 -6.19 29.82
C LYS A 371 3.23 -5.21 31.00
N GLU A 372 3.47 -5.72 32.21
CA GLU A 372 3.57 -4.93 33.45
C GLU A 372 4.76 -3.95 33.44
N GLN A 373 5.73 -4.18 32.55
CA GLN A 373 6.94 -3.37 32.42
C GLN A 373 6.81 -2.27 31.37
N PHE A 374 5.80 -2.30 30.48
CA PHE A 374 5.69 -1.39 29.33
C PHE A 374 5.68 0.08 29.73
N GLU A 375 5.01 0.43 30.83
CA GLU A 375 4.90 1.80 31.32
C GLU A 375 6.22 2.36 31.86
N PHE A 376 7.09 1.49 32.37
CA PHE A 376 8.33 1.91 33.05
C PHE A 376 9.58 1.65 32.23
N PHE A 377 9.48 0.81 31.21
CA PHE A 377 10.63 0.46 30.36
C PHE A 377 11.01 1.64 29.46
N LYS A 378 12.28 2.04 29.53
CA LYS A 378 12.83 3.13 28.72
C LYS A 378 13.58 2.58 27.52
N PRO A 379 13.04 2.80 26.29
CA PRO A 379 13.74 2.48 25.06
C PRO A 379 14.99 3.34 24.88
N ILE A 380 16.02 2.79 24.24
CA ILE A 380 17.24 3.53 23.89
C ILE A 380 17.52 3.44 22.40
N ASN A 381 18.34 4.35 21.88
CA ASN A 381 18.66 4.44 20.47
C ASN A 381 19.14 3.10 19.89
N GLY A 382 18.54 2.68 18.80
CA GLY A 382 18.87 1.43 18.10
C GLY A 382 18.15 0.18 18.61
N ASP A 383 17.28 0.29 19.64
CA ASP A 383 16.44 -0.81 20.06
C ASP A 383 15.49 -1.26 18.94
N LYS A 384 15.32 -2.57 18.81
CA LYS A 384 14.32 -3.17 17.92
C LYS A 384 13.34 -4.00 18.76
N PHE A 385 12.09 -3.56 18.78
CA PHE A 385 10.97 -4.28 19.38
C PHE A 385 10.21 -5.09 18.32
N VAL A 386 9.81 -6.30 18.68
CA VAL A 386 8.98 -7.15 17.84
C VAL A 386 7.79 -7.64 18.67
N VAL A 387 6.60 -7.33 18.19
CA VAL A 387 5.35 -7.84 18.75
C VAL A 387 4.97 -9.10 17.98
N GLU A 388 4.99 -10.24 18.67
CA GLU A 388 4.69 -11.52 18.05
C GLU A 388 3.16 -11.71 17.86
N PRO A 389 2.74 -12.50 16.87
CA PRO A 389 1.33 -12.87 16.73
C PRO A 389 0.90 -13.87 17.80
N ILE A 390 -0.40 -13.92 18.10
CA ILE A 390 -1.02 -15.00 18.86
C ILE A 390 -0.81 -16.30 18.10
N ILE A 391 -0.29 -17.32 18.79
CA ILE A 391 -0.13 -18.66 18.22
C ILE A 391 -1.52 -19.21 17.90
N GLU A 392 -1.66 -19.82 16.73
CA GLU A 392 -2.90 -20.51 16.32
C GLU A 392 -3.12 -21.81 17.14
N LYS A 393 -3.14 -21.66 18.46
CA LYS A 393 -3.49 -22.74 19.38
C LYS A 393 -4.91 -22.51 19.89
N TYR A 394 -5.77 -23.46 19.61
CA TYR A 394 -7.15 -23.44 20.10
C TYR A 394 -7.23 -24.23 21.41
N ASN A 395 -7.89 -23.69 22.41
CA ASN A 395 -8.08 -24.35 23.70
C ASN A 395 -9.30 -25.27 23.73
N ASN A 396 -10.09 -25.27 22.67
CA ASN A 396 -11.34 -26.04 22.61
C ASN A 396 -11.64 -26.52 21.19
N ARG A 397 -10.65 -27.07 20.52
CA ARG A 397 -10.80 -27.52 19.14
C ARG A 397 -10.93 -29.04 19.05
N VAL A 398 -11.87 -29.52 18.23
CA VAL A 398 -11.93 -30.87 17.68
C VAL A 398 -12.10 -30.80 16.18
N ILE A 399 -11.62 -31.81 15.48
CA ILE A 399 -11.65 -31.87 14.03
C ILE A 399 -12.41 -33.13 13.60
N VAL A 400 -13.26 -33.01 12.59
CA VAL A 400 -13.89 -34.17 11.94
C VAL A 400 -13.60 -34.16 10.44
N ASN A 401 -13.14 -35.31 9.93
CA ASN A 401 -12.81 -35.53 8.53
C ASN A 401 -13.59 -36.69 7.96
N GLY A 402 -13.70 -36.78 6.62
CA GLY A 402 -14.23 -37.91 5.87
C GLY A 402 -15.72 -37.79 5.56
N ALA A 403 -16.48 -38.89 5.80
CA ALA A 403 -17.85 -39.05 5.33
C ALA A 403 -18.91 -38.34 6.17
N VAL A 404 -18.72 -37.04 6.42
CA VAL A 404 -19.70 -36.12 7.04
C VAL A 404 -20.09 -35.02 6.05
N TYR A 405 -21.23 -34.39 6.25
CA TYR A 405 -21.67 -33.32 5.35
C TYR A 405 -20.79 -32.05 5.49
N ARG A 406 -20.35 -31.72 6.73
CA ARG A 406 -19.43 -30.60 6.98
C ARG A 406 -18.16 -31.10 7.69
N PRO A 407 -17.14 -31.53 6.95
CA PRO A 407 -15.84 -31.78 7.55
C PRO A 407 -15.18 -30.47 7.96
N GLY A 408 -14.34 -30.50 9.00
CA GLY A 408 -13.61 -29.32 9.46
C GLY A 408 -13.46 -29.22 10.96
N THR A 409 -13.23 -28.01 11.44
CA THR A 409 -12.93 -27.69 12.83
C THR A 409 -14.19 -27.24 13.57
N PHE A 410 -14.40 -27.78 14.77
CA PHE A 410 -15.53 -27.48 15.64
C PHE A 410 -15.07 -27.13 17.05
N ALA A 411 -15.89 -26.35 17.76
CA ALA A 411 -15.65 -26.08 19.17
C ALA A 411 -16.02 -27.29 20.02
N LEU A 412 -15.07 -27.75 20.83
CA LEU A 412 -15.29 -28.75 21.86
C LEU A 412 -16.11 -28.12 22.99
N ASN A 413 -17.22 -28.77 23.35
CA ASN A 413 -17.99 -28.46 24.55
C ASN A 413 -17.67 -29.47 25.65
N SER A 414 -18.01 -29.15 26.90
CA SER A 414 -17.88 -30.11 28.01
C SER A 414 -18.61 -31.43 27.70
N GLU A 415 -17.93 -32.55 27.90
CA GLU A 415 -18.45 -33.91 27.71
C GLU A 415 -18.96 -34.23 26.27
N MET A 416 -18.44 -33.51 25.26
CA MET A 416 -18.81 -33.75 23.87
C MET A 416 -18.48 -35.17 23.42
N THR A 417 -19.45 -35.87 22.88
CA THR A 417 -19.29 -37.23 22.34
C THR A 417 -19.07 -37.22 20.82
N VAL A 418 -18.69 -38.38 20.26
CA VAL A 418 -18.61 -38.57 18.80
C VAL A 418 -19.96 -38.28 18.12
N LYS A 419 -21.06 -38.63 18.74
CA LYS A 419 -22.42 -38.34 18.24
C LYS A 419 -22.66 -36.83 18.13
N ASP A 420 -22.34 -36.09 19.19
CA ASP A 420 -22.53 -34.64 19.21
C ASP A 420 -21.71 -33.92 18.12
N LEU A 421 -20.48 -34.41 17.89
CA LEU A 421 -19.63 -33.87 16.85
C LEU A 421 -20.17 -34.18 15.45
N VAL A 422 -20.69 -35.39 15.22
CA VAL A 422 -21.33 -35.78 13.96
C VAL A 422 -22.60 -34.94 13.72
N GLU A 423 -23.41 -34.70 14.76
CA GLU A 423 -24.58 -33.82 14.67
C GLU A 423 -24.19 -32.38 14.33
N LYS A 424 -23.13 -31.83 14.94
CA LYS A 424 -22.56 -30.50 14.56
C LYS A 424 -22.05 -30.46 13.12
N ALA A 425 -21.54 -31.59 12.62
CA ALA A 425 -21.12 -31.72 11.24
C ALA A 425 -22.28 -31.98 10.25
N GLU A 426 -23.51 -31.73 10.67
CA GLU A 426 -24.77 -31.91 9.91
C GLU A 426 -25.03 -33.36 9.48
N GLY A 427 -24.43 -34.33 10.19
CA GLY A 427 -24.67 -35.74 9.97
C GLY A 427 -23.70 -36.40 9.00
N LEU A 428 -23.99 -37.67 8.71
CA LEU A 428 -23.15 -38.56 7.91
C LEU A 428 -23.63 -38.60 6.46
N LYS A 429 -22.68 -38.71 5.54
CA LYS A 429 -22.99 -38.95 4.11
C LYS A 429 -23.51 -40.38 3.90
N SER A 430 -24.18 -40.61 2.76
CA SER A 430 -24.79 -41.88 2.40
C SER A 430 -23.78 -43.03 2.20
N ASP A 431 -22.53 -42.68 1.91
CA ASP A 431 -21.43 -43.60 1.65
C ASP A 431 -20.56 -43.91 2.88
N VAL A 432 -21.02 -43.55 4.08
CA VAL A 432 -20.28 -43.78 5.32
C VAL A 432 -20.07 -45.26 5.64
N PHE A 433 -18.88 -45.60 6.13
CA PHE A 433 -18.57 -46.90 6.66
C PHE A 433 -18.85 -46.98 8.16
N PHE A 434 -19.96 -47.59 8.55
CA PHE A 434 -20.47 -47.59 9.93
C PHE A 434 -19.69 -48.45 10.93
N ASP A 435 -18.93 -49.44 10.46
CA ASP A 435 -18.32 -50.42 11.37
C ASP A 435 -17.08 -49.85 12.08
N LYS A 436 -16.43 -48.84 11.51
CA LYS A 436 -15.23 -48.22 12.09
C LYS A 436 -15.13 -46.74 11.81
N ALA A 437 -14.74 -45.97 12.84
CA ALA A 437 -14.19 -44.66 12.76
C ALA A 437 -12.90 -44.59 13.61
N TYR A 438 -12.06 -43.63 13.37
CA TYR A 438 -10.82 -43.48 14.10
C TYR A 438 -10.74 -42.09 14.74
N VAL A 439 -10.37 -42.07 16.03
CA VAL A 439 -9.99 -40.82 16.71
C VAL A 439 -8.48 -40.82 16.85
N THR A 440 -7.83 -39.82 16.26
CA THR A 440 -6.42 -39.57 16.48
C THR A 440 -6.30 -38.57 17.62
N ARG A 441 -5.63 -38.94 18.70
CA ARG A 441 -5.41 -38.15 19.90
C ARG A 441 -3.93 -37.90 20.12
N THR A 442 -3.54 -36.67 20.43
CA THR A 442 -2.20 -36.35 20.88
C THR A 442 -2.15 -36.47 22.40
N ASN A 443 -1.26 -37.31 22.91
CA ASN A 443 -1.05 -37.56 24.34
C ASN A 443 -0.15 -36.45 24.94
N ASP A 444 -0.07 -36.41 26.28
CA ASP A 444 0.75 -35.42 27.01
C ASP A 444 2.26 -35.55 26.72
N ASP A 445 2.71 -36.73 26.29
CA ASP A 445 4.10 -37.00 25.87
C ASP A 445 4.36 -36.66 24.38
N TYR A 446 3.42 -35.98 23.72
CA TYR A 446 3.41 -35.65 22.29
C TYR A 446 3.36 -36.85 21.34
N SER A 447 3.21 -38.07 21.84
CA SER A 447 2.90 -39.24 21.01
C SER A 447 1.46 -39.16 20.47
N THR A 448 1.24 -39.71 19.28
CA THR A 448 -0.12 -39.83 18.72
C THR A 448 -0.66 -41.24 18.94
N SER A 449 -1.87 -41.36 19.48
CA SER A 449 -2.62 -42.58 19.58
C SER A 449 -3.81 -42.60 18.64
N THR A 450 -4.06 -43.75 18.00
CA THR A 450 -5.25 -43.96 17.16
C THR A 450 -6.21 -44.88 17.87
N ILE A 451 -7.37 -44.37 18.20
CA ILE A 451 -8.44 -45.08 18.89
C ILE A 451 -9.48 -45.52 17.86
N SER A 452 -9.71 -46.82 17.73
CA SER A 452 -10.72 -47.35 16.82
C SER A 452 -12.05 -47.47 17.53
N LEU A 453 -13.10 -46.90 16.93
CA LEU A 453 -14.47 -46.91 17.47
C LEU A 453 -15.41 -47.58 16.47
N ASN A 454 -16.45 -48.28 17.00
CA ASN A 454 -17.57 -48.68 16.18
C ASN A 454 -18.56 -47.50 16.04
N LEU A 455 -18.60 -46.86 14.88
CA LEU A 455 -19.39 -45.64 14.66
C LEU A 455 -20.90 -45.89 14.88
N LYS A 456 -21.39 -47.06 14.48
CA LYS A 456 -22.80 -47.43 14.63
C LYS A 456 -23.23 -47.54 16.10
N GLU A 457 -22.33 -48.05 16.94
CA GLU A 457 -22.53 -48.19 18.39
C GLU A 457 -22.48 -46.82 19.08
N GLU A 458 -21.47 -45.99 18.75
CA GLU A 458 -21.29 -44.67 19.32
C GLU A 458 -22.45 -43.69 18.97
N LEU A 459 -23.07 -43.87 17.81
CA LEU A 459 -24.25 -43.06 17.45
C LEU A 459 -25.51 -43.47 18.21
N LYS A 460 -25.62 -44.77 18.63
CA LYS A 460 -26.76 -45.27 19.40
C LYS A 460 -26.61 -45.01 20.89
N ASN A 461 -25.45 -45.38 21.42
CA ASN A 461 -25.10 -45.32 22.82
C ASN A 461 -23.76 -44.60 22.97
N PRO A 462 -23.77 -43.24 22.94
CA PRO A 462 -22.52 -42.48 23.00
C PRO A 462 -21.82 -42.75 24.33
N SER A 463 -20.57 -43.16 24.24
CA SER A 463 -19.72 -43.49 25.40
C SER A 463 -18.34 -42.84 25.33
N PHE A 464 -17.87 -42.55 24.13
CA PHE A 464 -16.57 -41.97 23.91
C PHE A 464 -16.63 -40.45 23.97
N VAL A 465 -15.95 -39.88 24.96
CA VAL A 465 -15.81 -38.40 25.12
C VAL A 465 -14.56 -37.92 24.40
N LEU A 466 -14.76 -36.91 23.60
CA LEU A 466 -13.69 -36.24 22.84
C LEU A 466 -12.88 -35.30 23.74
N ASN A 467 -11.58 -35.24 23.50
CA ASN A 467 -10.65 -34.29 24.14
C ASN A 467 -10.25 -33.19 23.17
N GLU A 468 -9.59 -32.16 23.70
CA GLU A 468 -8.97 -31.09 22.90
C GLU A 468 -8.02 -31.70 21.85
N GLU A 469 -8.06 -31.13 20.65
CA GLU A 469 -7.25 -31.51 19.49
C GLU A 469 -7.52 -32.92 18.94
N ASP A 470 -8.55 -33.64 19.42
CA ASP A 470 -8.94 -34.89 18.81
C ASP A 470 -9.35 -34.71 17.35
N VAL A 471 -8.89 -35.63 16.50
CA VAL A 471 -9.25 -35.69 15.09
C VAL A 471 -10.07 -36.93 14.82
N LEU A 472 -11.37 -36.79 14.60
CA LEU A 472 -12.28 -37.86 14.23
C LEU A 472 -12.24 -38.08 12.71
N ASN A 473 -11.81 -39.26 12.28
CA ASN A 473 -11.78 -39.66 10.89
C ASN A 473 -12.87 -40.72 10.63
N ILE A 474 -13.87 -40.34 9.83
CA ILE A 474 -15.00 -41.17 9.44
C ILE A 474 -14.80 -41.63 8.00
N LEU A 475 -14.62 -42.93 7.82
CA LEU A 475 -14.33 -43.52 6.51
C LEU A 475 -15.57 -43.55 5.60
N SER A 476 -15.35 -43.38 4.31
CA SER A 476 -16.30 -43.70 3.27
C SER A 476 -16.10 -45.17 2.81
N VAL A 477 -17.16 -45.82 2.40
CA VAL A 477 -17.08 -47.12 1.73
C VAL A 477 -16.24 -47.04 0.45
N ASN A 478 -16.27 -45.86 -0.21
CA ASN A 478 -15.48 -45.63 -1.40
C ASN A 478 -13.98 -45.55 -1.11
N ASP A 479 -13.58 -45.01 0.05
CA ASP A 479 -12.18 -44.93 0.48
C ASP A 479 -11.57 -46.31 0.77
N LEU A 480 -12.42 -47.29 1.07
CA LEU A 480 -12.03 -48.69 1.36
C LEU A 480 -11.99 -49.57 0.12
N SER A 481 -12.45 -49.08 -0.99
CA SER A 481 -12.45 -49.80 -2.26
C SER A 481 -11.37 -49.25 -3.19
N GLU A 482 -10.76 -50.15 -3.97
CA GLU A 482 -9.86 -49.72 -5.04
C GLU A 482 -10.64 -48.86 -6.03
N GLU A 483 -10.10 -47.69 -6.40
CA GLU A 483 -10.72 -46.84 -7.40
C GLU A 483 -10.79 -47.61 -8.73
N ASN A 484 -12.00 -47.92 -9.12
CA ASN A 484 -12.23 -48.65 -10.34
C ASN A 484 -12.15 -47.69 -11.53
N TYR A 485 -11.27 -47.97 -12.46
CA TYR A 485 -11.14 -47.23 -13.72
C TYR A 485 -11.18 -48.16 -14.93
N ILE A 486 -11.35 -47.60 -16.07
CA ILE A 486 -11.27 -48.24 -17.38
C ILE A 486 -10.38 -47.37 -18.28
N GLU A 487 -9.63 -48.02 -19.16
CA GLU A 487 -8.73 -47.31 -20.06
C GLU A 487 -9.17 -47.55 -21.52
N ILE A 488 -9.15 -46.52 -22.34
CA ILE A 488 -9.34 -46.65 -23.76
C ILE A 488 -8.18 -45.98 -24.51
N SER A 489 -7.61 -46.71 -25.45
CA SER A 489 -6.46 -46.24 -26.24
C SER A 489 -6.61 -46.55 -27.71
N GLY A 490 -5.72 -45.99 -28.55
CA GLY A 490 -5.73 -46.18 -30.01
C GLY A 490 -6.53 -45.12 -30.74
N GLU A 491 -7.30 -45.56 -31.75
CA GLU A 491 -7.92 -44.64 -32.73
C GLU A 491 -9.30 -44.14 -32.25
N VAL A 492 -9.32 -43.49 -31.11
CA VAL A 492 -10.46 -42.69 -30.60
C VAL A 492 -10.05 -41.25 -30.46
N ASN A 493 -11.01 -40.31 -30.45
CA ASN A 493 -10.70 -38.90 -30.44
C ASN A 493 -10.03 -38.45 -29.15
N ASN A 494 -10.47 -38.95 -27.99
CA ASN A 494 -9.94 -38.64 -26.67
C ASN A 494 -9.54 -39.92 -25.93
N PRO A 495 -8.37 -40.52 -26.21
CA PRO A 495 -7.89 -41.68 -25.49
C PRO A 495 -7.52 -41.26 -24.07
N GLY A 496 -7.72 -42.18 -23.08
CA GLY A 496 -7.41 -41.92 -21.65
C GLY A 496 -8.03 -42.88 -20.70
N ILE A 497 -7.92 -42.54 -19.41
CA ILE A 497 -8.49 -43.28 -18.29
C ILE A 497 -9.81 -42.61 -17.90
N PHE A 498 -10.85 -43.42 -17.74
CA PHE A 498 -12.19 -43.01 -17.37
C PHE A 498 -12.63 -43.73 -16.08
N PRO A 499 -13.39 -43.08 -15.22
CA PRO A 499 -13.93 -43.72 -14.03
C PRO A 499 -14.91 -44.84 -14.45
N TYR A 500 -14.78 -45.99 -13.79
CA TYR A 500 -15.71 -47.08 -14.03
C TYR A 500 -17.05 -46.82 -13.36
N SER A 501 -18.14 -47.04 -14.07
CA SER A 501 -19.49 -47.07 -13.52
C SER A 501 -20.17 -48.42 -13.80
N LYS A 502 -21.02 -48.89 -12.85
CA LYS A 502 -21.77 -50.13 -13.05
C LYS A 502 -22.59 -50.08 -14.34
N ASN A 503 -22.60 -51.19 -15.08
CA ASN A 503 -23.34 -51.36 -16.33
C ASN A 503 -22.84 -50.51 -17.50
N ILE A 504 -21.67 -49.90 -17.41
CA ILE A 504 -21.06 -49.23 -18.59
C ILE A 504 -20.78 -50.23 -19.69
N THR A 505 -21.14 -49.85 -20.90
CA THR A 505 -20.92 -50.65 -22.08
C THR A 505 -19.75 -50.17 -22.92
N LEU A 506 -19.26 -50.98 -23.86
CA LEU A 506 -18.23 -50.56 -24.81
C LEU A 506 -18.68 -49.35 -25.65
N SER A 507 -19.97 -49.28 -25.97
CA SER A 507 -20.54 -48.15 -26.69
C SER A 507 -20.44 -46.85 -25.88
N ASP A 508 -20.78 -46.92 -24.60
CA ASP A 508 -20.72 -45.76 -23.71
C ASP A 508 -19.28 -45.27 -23.54
N LEU A 509 -18.33 -46.18 -23.39
CA LEU A 509 -16.92 -45.84 -23.28
C LEU A 509 -16.37 -45.19 -24.56
N ILE A 510 -16.74 -45.70 -25.74
CA ILE A 510 -16.36 -45.09 -27.04
C ILE A 510 -16.96 -43.69 -27.17
N LEU A 511 -18.21 -43.47 -26.74
CA LEU A 511 -18.83 -42.14 -26.75
C LEU A 511 -18.13 -41.18 -25.77
N LEU A 512 -17.78 -41.63 -24.56
CA LEU A 512 -17.01 -40.87 -23.58
C LEU A 512 -15.63 -40.48 -24.13
N ALA A 513 -15.01 -41.38 -24.90
CA ALA A 513 -13.75 -41.12 -25.59
C ALA A 513 -13.91 -40.26 -26.89
N GLY A 514 -15.07 -39.65 -27.08
CA GLY A 514 -15.31 -38.74 -28.22
C GLY A 514 -15.52 -39.44 -29.57
N ASN A 515 -15.88 -40.75 -29.55
CA ASN A 515 -16.09 -41.58 -30.74
C ASN A 515 -14.79 -41.94 -31.47
N PHE A 516 -14.92 -42.73 -32.54
CA PHE A 516 -13.81 -43.19 -33.38
C PHE A 516 -13.19 -42.07 -34.20
N LYS A 517 -11.88 -42.15 -34.42
CA LYS A 517 -11.23 -41.41 -35.49
C LYS A 517 -11.57 -42.00 -36.84
N GLU A 518 -11.41 -41.23 -37.91
CA GLU A 518 -11.67 -41.64 -39.30
C GLU A 518 -10.87 -42.88 -39.71
N ASN A 519 -9.67 -43.05 -39.18
CA ASN A 519 -8.77 -44.15 -39.44
C ASN A 519 -8.97 -45.36 -38.53
N ALA A 520 -9.97 -45.37 -37.66
CA ALA A 520 -10.25 -46.44 -36.71
C ALA A 520 -10.79 -47.70 -37.45
N SER A 521 -10.43 -48.86 -36.90
CA SER A 521 -11.00 -50.13 -37.36
C SER A 521 -12.20 -50.51 -36.48
N SER A 522 -13.41 -50.49 -37.06
CA SER A 522 -14.61 -51.02 -36.40
C SER A 522 -14.65 -52.55 -36.30
N SER A 523 -13.83 -53.23 -37.07
CA SER A 523 -13.74 -54.70 -37.06
C SER A 523 -12.72 -55.25 -36.09
N ARG A 524 -11.93 -54.41 -35.40
CA ARG A 524 -10.87 -54.86 -34.49
C ARG A 524 -10.74 -53.96 -33.28
N ILE A 525 -11.60 -54.23 -32.31
CA ILE A 525 -11.51 -53.65 -30.96
C ILE A 525 -11.10 -54.76 -30.01
N GLU A 526 -10.06 -54.53 -29.23
CA GLU A 526 -9.53 -55.48 -28.25
C GLU A 526 -9.79 -54.96 -26.85
N ILE A 527 -10.28 -55.86 -25.94
CA ILE A 527 -10.42 -55.57 -24.54
C ILE A 527 -9.46 -56.49 -23.79
N ASN A 528 -8.45 -55.90 -23.17
CA ASN A 528 -7.55 -56.64 -22.29
C ASN A 528 -8.14 -56.59 -20.86
N ARG A 529 -8.62 -57.74 -20.41
CA ARG A 529 -9.34 -57.93 -19.16
C ARG A 529 -8.50 -58.65 -18.11
N ARG A 530 -8.38 -58.09 -16.93
CA ARG A 530 -7.70 -58.75 -15.80
C ARG A 530 -8.50 -59.97 -15.33
N ILE A 531 -7.82 -61.09 -15.16
CA ILE A 531 -8.41 -62.32 -14.56
C ILE A 531 -8.12 -62.30 -13.06
N THR A 532 -9.15 -62.33 -12.22
CA THR A 532 -9.00 -62.41 -10.77
C THR A 532 -8.79 -63.86 -10.36
N SER A 533 -7.95 -64.10 -9.34
CA SER A 533 -7.42 -65.41 -8.91
C SER A 533 -8.46 -66.50 -8.60
N ASN A 534 -9.74 -66.18 -8.48
CA ASN A 534 -10.82 -67.16 -8.24
C ASN A 534 -11.37 -67.82 -9.52
N GLN A 535 -10.84 -67.50 -10.71
CA GLN A 535 -11.34 -67.98 -12.01
C GLN A 535 -10.25 -68.64 -12.87
N SER A 536 -9.02 -68.76 -12.39
CA SER A 536 -7.92 -69.32 -13.23
C SER A 536 -7.44 -70.67 -12.72
N ASP A 537 -7.77 -71.70 -13.43
CA ASP A 537 -7.06 -73.02 -13.38
C ASP A 537 -5.71 -72.98 -14.13
N ASN A 538 -5.42 -71.84 -14.84
CA ASN A 538 -4.20 -71.60 -15.62
C ASN A 538 -3.55 -70.30 -15.18
N ASN A 539 -2.22 -70.23 -15.17
CA ASN A 539 -1.37 -69.08 -14.84
C ASN A 539 -1.59 -67.79 -15.72
N ASN A 540 -2.73 -67.64 -16.31
CA ASN A 540 -3.04 -66.47 -17.17
C ASN A 540 -3.49 -65.29 -16.31
N ILE A 541 -2.78 -64.18 -16.40
CA ILE A 541 -3.03 -62.95 -15.66
C ILE A 541 -4.10 -62.08 -16.35
N SER A 542 -4.26 -62.22 -17.66
CA SER A 542 -5.21 -61.46 -18.47
C SER A 542 -5.79 -62.25 -19.61
N GLU A 543 -6.98 -61.86 -20.08
CA GLU A 543 -7.70 -62.34 -21.22
C GLU A 543 -7.86 -61.23 -22.25
N ILE A 544 -7.59 -61.55 -23.54
CA ILE A 544 -7.82 -60.62 -24.64
C ILE A 544 -9.09 -60.99 -25.36
N LEU A 545 -10.09 -60.14 -25.30
CA LEU A 545 -11.36 -60.27 -25.99
C LEU A 545 -11.32 -59.40 -27.27
N THR A 546 -11.58 -59.98 -28.44
CA THR A 546 -11.59 -59.24 -29.70
C THR A 546 -13.03 -59.15 -30.22
N PHE A 547 -13.43 -57.93 -30.60
CA PHE A 547 -14.77 -57.65 -31.07
C PHE A 547 -14.73 -57.05 -32.50
N ASP A 548 -15.67 -57.50 -33.34
CA ASP A 548 -15.93 -56.96 -34.66
C ASP A 548 -17.32 -56.33 -34.68
N LEU A 549 -17.40 -55.02 -34.63
CA LEU A 549 -18.66 -54.28 -34.57
C LEU A 549 -19.46 -54.35 -35.87
N ASN A 550 -18.83 -54.71 -36.99
CA ASN A 550 -19.51 -54.92 -38.29
C ASN A 550 -20.29 -56.22 -38.33
N LYS A 551 -19.91 -57.21 -37.51
CA LYS A 551 -20.53 -58.52 -37.44
C LYS A 551 -21.42 -58.72 -36.22
N ASN A 552 -21.09 -58.09 -35.11
CA ASN A 552 -21.81 -58.21 -33.83
C ASN A 552 -22.56 -56.90 -33.51
N LEU A 553 -23.81 -56.93 -33.71
CA LEU A 553 -24.76 -55.86 -33.91
C LEU A 553 -24.97 -54.82 -32.82
N SER A 554 -24.36 -54.89 -31.68
CA SER A 554 -24.45 -53.76 -30.75
C SER A 554 -23.32 -53.73 -29.73
N THR A 555 -22.50 -52.72 -29.79
CA THR A 555 -21.58 -52.29 -28.71
C THR A 555 -22.30 -52.10 -27.38
N SER A 556 -23.60 -51.88 -27.38
CA SER A 556 -24.47 -51.76 -26.21
C SER A 556 -24.67 -53.06 -25.44
N SER A 557 -24.30 -54.20 -26.00
CA SER A 557 -24.38 -55.50 -25.32
C SER A 557 -23.06 -55.96 -24.64
N ILE A 558 -21.94 -55.26 -24.94
CA ILE A 558 -20.64 -55.63 -24.40
C ILE A 558 -20.41 -54.85 -23.11
N SER A 559 -20.50 -55.53 -21.99
CA SER A 559 -20.26 -54.97 -20.67
C SER A 559 -18.76 -54.84 -20.39
N ILE A 560 -18.34 -53.64 -20.01
CA ILE A 560 -16.99 -53.35 -19.53
C ILE A 560 -16.88 -53.67 -18.05
N LYS A 561 -15.75 -54.23 -17.63
CA LYS A 561 -15.44 -54.50 -16.24
C LYS A 561 -14.40 -53.52 -15.69
N PRO A 562 -14.28 -53.37 -14.35
CA PRO A 562 -13.21 -52.57 -13.76
C PRO A 562 -11.84 -53.02 -14.28
N PHE A 563 -10.96 -52.06 -14.54
CA PHE A 563 -9.59 -52.22 -15.06
C PHE A 563 -9.47 -52.83 -16.47
N ASP A 564 -10.57 -52.88 -17.22
CA ASP A 564 -10.50 -53.26 -18.65
C ASP A 564 -9.71 -52.19 -19.41
N GLN A 565 -8.79 -52.64 -20.26
CA GLN A 565 -8.06 -51.78 -21.21
C GLN A 565 -8.60 -52.06 -22.61
N VAL A 566 -9.28 -51.07 -23.18
CA VAL A 566 -9.86 -51.11 -24.54
C VAL A 566 -8.88 -50.50 -25.53
N ILE A 567 -8.57 -51.27 -26.57
CA ILE A 567 -7.66 -50.84 -27.63
C ILE A 567 -8.42 -50.82 -28.94
N VAL A 568 -8.58 -49.61 -29.51
CA VAL A 568 -9.15 -49.45 -30.85
C VAL A 568 -8.02 -49.41 -31.89
N ARG A 569 -7.94 -50.46 -32.71
CA ARG A 569 -6.87 -50.61 -33.71
C ARG A 569 -7.12 -49.71 -34.93
N LYS A 570 -6.03 -49.33 -35.59
CA LYS A 570 -6.08 -48.62 -36.87
C LYS A 570 -6.58 -49.56 -37.96
N ASN A 571 -7.39 -49.07 -38.89
CA ASN A 571 -7.78 -49.79 -40.09
C ASN A 571 -6.54 -49.98 -40.99
N PRO A 572 -6.11 -51.22 -41.30
CA PRO A 572 -4.90 -51.47 -42.07
C PRO A 572 -5.02 -50.98 -43.55
N ASN A 573 -6.25 -50.80 -44.03
CA ASN A 573 -6.54 -50.36 -45.38
C ASN A 573 -6.75 -48.84 -45.46
N PHE A 574 -6.56 -48.11 -44.38
CA PHE A 574 -6.67 -46.63 -44.36
C PHE A 574 -5.36 -46.00 -44.78
N TYR A 575 -5.34 -45.46 -45.99
CA TYR A 575 -4.21 -44.70 -46.51
C TYR A 575 -4.49 -43.21 -46.33
N THR A 576 -3.70 -42.54 -45.54
CA THR A 576 -3.63 -41.08 -45.54
C THR A 576 -2.96 -40.64 -46.86
N GLN A 577 -3.68 -40.00 -47.77
CA GLN A 577 -3.05 -39.25 -48.84
C GLN A 577 -2.22 -38.14 -48.20
N GLN A 578 -0.89 -38.26 -48.27
CA GLN A 578 -0.02 -37.12 -48.00
C GLN A 578 -0.13 -36.21 -49.22
N TYR A 579 -0.78 -35.07 -49.03
CA TYR A 579 -0.64 -33.98 -50.03
C TYR A 579 0.80 -33.48 -49.93
N ALA A 580 1.55 -33.59 -51.01
CA ALA A 580 2.89 -33.06 -51.21
C ALA A 580 2.88 -31.53 -51.26
#